data_bff9b2c78f6d238b014734052f4877d5
#
_entry.id   bff9b2c78f6d238b014734052f4877d5
#
_cell.length_a   1.000
_cell.length_b   1.000
_cell.length_c   1.000
_cell.angle_alpha   90.00
_cell.angle_beta   90.00
_cell.angle_gamma   90.00
#
_symmetry.space_group_name_H-M   'P 1'
#
loop_
_entity.id
_entity.type
_entity.pdbx_description
1 polymer ?
#
loop_
_entity_poly.entity_id
_entity_poly.type
_entity_poly.pdbx_seq_one_letter_code
_entity_poly.pdbx_strand_id
1 'polypeptide(L)'
;IFHFSWKMQSDVWGTISEKGKITHITGGNFANSALTINGWLRDFLWSQASQVIQSYGSALSAYGIIFLGAHFIWAFSLMFLFSGRGYWQELIESVVWAHNKLKLAPAIQPRALSITQGRAVGLAHYLLGGIGTTWSFFLARIISVG
;
A
#
# COMPACT_ATOMS: atom_id res chain seq x y z
N ILE A 1 2.17 -13.41 4.46
CA ILE A 1 2.11 -13.33 2.98
C ILE A 1 3.50 -13.09 2.39
N PHE A 2 4.27 -12.14 2.91
CA PHE A 2 5.61 -11.85 2.41
C PHE A 2 6.54 -13.05 2.55
N HIS A 3 6.55 -13.67 3.72
CA HIS A 3 7.34 -14.88 3.97
C HIS A 3 6.97 -15.99 2.99
N PHE A 4 5.68 -16.28 2.87
CA PHE A 4 5.19 -17.32 1.97
C PHE A 4 5.53 -17.02 0.50
N SER A 5 5.24 -15.81 0.02
CA SER A 5 5.45 -15.47 -1.39
C SER A 5 6.93 -15.44 -1.76
N TRP A 6 7.79 -14.93 -0.88
CA TRP A 6 9.22 -14.94 -1.14
C TRP A 6 9.80 -16.35 -1.18
N LYS A 7 9.36 -17.21 -0.25
CA LYS A 7 9.74 -18.63 -0.26
C LYS A 7 9.30 -19.31 -1.54
N MET A 8 8.05 -19.09 -1.97
CA MET A 8 7.52 -19.70 -3.20
C MET A 8 8.28 -19.23 -4.45
N GLN A 9 8.52 -17.94 -4.58
CA GLN A 9 9.23 -17.39 -5.73
C GLN A 9 10.70 -17.78 -5.74
N SER A 10 11.30 -17.98 -4.60
CA SER A 10 12.71 -18.34 -4.48
C SER A 10 12.97 -19.84 -4.73
N ASP A 11 12.11 -20.70 -4.19
CA ASP A 11 12.43 -22.11 -4.08
C ASP A 11 11.40 -23.06 -4.70
N VAL A 12 10.23 -22.58 -5.12
CA VAL A 12 9.14 -23.45 -5.61
C VAL A 12 8.65 -23.06 -6.99
N TRP A 13 8.22 -21.82 -7.18
CA TRP A 13 7.64 -21.36 -8.44
C TRP A 13 8.73 -21.03 -9.46
N GLY A 14 8.53 -21.51 -10.68
CA GLY A 14 9.47 -21.25 -11.76
C GLY A 14 9.18 -22.08 -12.98
N THR A 15 10.19 -22.35 -13.76
CA THR A 15 10.09 -23.13 -14.99
C THR A 15 11.07 -24.29 -14.99
N ILE A 16 10.71 -25.35 -15.74
CA ILE A 16 11.57 -26.49 -15.99
C ILE A 16 11.93 -26.47 -17.49
N SER A 17 13.21 -26.41 -17.80
CA SER A 17 13.70 -26.45 -19.20
C SER A 17 13.53 -27.82 -19.81
N GLU A 18 13.64 -27.91 -21.14
CA GLU A 18 13.60 -29.18 -21.88
C GLU A 18 14.64 -30.18 -21.39
N LYS A 19 15.76 -29.68 -20.85
CA LYS A 19 16.84 -30.51 -20.28
C LYS A 19 16.61 -30.86 -18.81
N GLY A 20 15.45 -30.54 -18.25
CA GLY A 20 15.13 -30.82 -16.86
C GLY A 20 15.72 -29.85 -15.86
N LYS A 21 16.27 -28.71 -16.28
CA LYS A 21 16.83 -27.70 -15.39
C LYS A 21 15.69 -26.89 -14.78
N ILE A 22 15.67 -26.81 -13.44
CA ILE A 22 14.70 -26.03 -12.67
C ILE A 22 15.27 -24.63 -12.41
N THR A 23 14.50 -23.59 -12.77
CA THR A 23 14.82 -22.20 -12.44
C THR A 23 13.64 -21.58 -11.70
N HIS A 24 13.95 -20.86 -10.63
CA HIS A 24 12.94 -20.19 -9.81
C HIS A 24 12.84 -18.70 -10.15
N ILE A 25 11.69 -18.09 -9.85
CA ILE A 25 11.40 -16.70 -10.24
C ILE A 25 12.48 -15.74 -9.71
N THR A 26 12.92 -15.89 -8.46
CA THR A 26 13.90 -14.99 -7.83
C THR A 26 15.26 -15.62 -7.56
N GLY A 27 15.50 -16.83 -8.04
CA GLY A 27 16.85 -17.40 -8.08
C GLY A 27 17.35 -18.11 -6.82
N GLY A 28 16.55 -18.26 -5.76
CA GLY A 28 16.89 -19.22 -4.70
C GLY A 28 17.67 -18.69 -3.49
N ASN A 29 17.61 -17.40 -3.17
CA ASN A 29 18.36 -16.84 -2.05
C ASN A 29 17.58 -16.68 -0.74
N PHE A 30 16.33 -17.18 -0.67
CA PHE A 30 15.48 -16.99 0.51
C PHE A 30 16.14 -17.47 1.80
N ALA A 31 16.71 -18.67 1.80
CA ALA A 31 17.26 -19.27 3.02
C ALA A 31 18.39 -18.44 3.64
N ASN A 32 19.15 -17.73 2.83
CA ASN A 32 20.25 -16.88 3.32
C ASN A 32 19.81 -15.46 3.61
N SER A 33 19.03 -14.87 2.70
CA SER A 33 18.65 -13.45 2.81
C SER A 33 17.55 -13.20 3.83
N ALA A 34 16.63 -14.15 4.05
CA ALA A 34 15.53 -14.00 4.99
C ALA A 34 15.96 -14.01 6.46
N LEU A 35 17.22 -14.33 6.74
CA LEU A 35 17.74 -14.38 8.11
C LEU A 35 17.90 -13.00 8.75
N THR A 36 18.00 -11.95 7.94
CA THR A 36 18.21 -10.59 8.44
C THR A 36 17.18 -9.62 7.87
N ILE A 37 16.93 -8.54 8.61
CA ILE A 37 16.05 -7.46 8.17
C ILE A 37 16.61 -6.77 6.90
N ASN A 38 17.93 -6.67 6.77
CA ASN A 38 18.56 -6.11 5.57
C ASN A 38 18.27 -6.95 4.33
N GLY A 39 18.22 -8.26 4.47
CA GLY A 39 17.82 -9.14 3.38
C GLY A 39 16.36 -8.91 2.97
N TRP A 40 15.47 -8.76 3.93
CA TRP A 40 14.06 -8.46 3.67
C TRP A 40 13.87 -7.10 2.98
N LEU A 41 14.62 -6.08 3.39
CA LEU A 41 14.52 -4.76 2.77
C LEU A 41 15.11 -4.76 1.34
N ARG A 42 16.30 -5.31 1.17
CA ARG A 42 17.01 -5.30 -0.11
C ARG A 42 16.47 -6.32 -1.09
N ASP A 43 16.47 -7.60 -0.69
CA ASP A 43 16.24 -8.70 -1.62
C ASP A 43 14.77 -9.05 -1.77
N PHE A 44 13.94 -8.66 -0.81
CA PHE A 44 12.50 -8.82 -0.95
C PHE A 44 11.83 -7.50 -1.36
N LEU A 45 11.76 -6.50 -0.49
CA LEU A 45 10.97 -5.29 -0.77
C LEU A 45 11.52 -4.49 -1.96
N TRP A 46 12.79 -4.16 -1.92
CA TRP A 46 13.41 -3.37 -3.00
C TRP A 46 13.42 -4.13 -4.33
N SER A 47 13.85 -5.37 -4.31
CA SER A 47 13.92 -6.20 -5.50
C SER A 47 12.54 -6.51 -6.07
N GLN A 48 11.56 -6.85 -5.23
CA GLN A 48 10.18 -7.13 -5.66
C GLN A 48 9.49 -5.89 -6.21
N ALA A 49 9.80 -4.70 -5.69
CA ALA A 49 9.20 -3.45 -6.15
C ALA A 49 9.89 -2.86 -7.38
N SER A 50 11.01 -3.42 -7.85
CA SER A 50 11.78 -2.83 -8.95
C SER A 50 10.96 -2.68 -10.23
N GLN A 51 10.08 -3.62 -10.56
CA GLN A 51 9.26 -3.55 -11.76
C GLN A 51 8.18 -2.48 -11.64
N VAL A 52 7.53 -2.34 -10.50
CA VAL A 52 6.49 -1.32 -10.31
C VAL A 52 7.09 0.08 -10.25
N ILE A 53 8.27 0.24 -9.67
CA ILE A 53 8.96 1.52 -9.60
C ILE A 53 9.38 1.99 -11.00
N GLN A 54 9.82 1.07 -11.85
CA GLN A 54 10.33 1.36 -13.19
C GLN A 54 9.29 1.14 -14.29
N SER A 55 8.01 1.13 -13.94
CA SER A 55 6.92 0.79 -14.89
C SER A 55 6.50 1.94 -15.80
N TYR A 56 7.01 3.15 -15.60
CA TYR A 56 6.65 4.31 -16.41
C TYR A 56 6.93 4.05 -17.89
N GLY A 57 5.99 4.44 -18.76
CA GLY A 57 6.10 4.23 -20.19
C GLY A 57 5.98 2.79 -20.67
N SER A 58 5.62 1.86 -19.78
CA SER A 58 5.45 0.45 -20.11
C SER A 58 3.98 0.02 -19.99
N ALA A 59 3.70 -1.23 -20.40
CA ALA A 59 2.37 -1.84 -20.23
C ALA A 59 2.00 -2.01 -18.75
N LEU A 60 2.96 -1.94 -17.82
CA LEU A 60 2.75 -2.07 -16.38
C LEU A 60 2.58 -0.72 -15.68
N SER A 61 2.50 0.39 -16.41
CA SER A 61 2.44 1.74 -15.84
C SER A 61 1.25 1.97 -14.92
N ALA A 62 0.11 1.31 -15.17
CA ALA A 62 -1.05 1.39 -14.29
C ALA A 62 -0.76 0.86 -12.88
N TYR A 63 0.05 -0.20 -12.77
CA TYR A 63 0.48 -0.71 -11.46
C TYR A 63 1.34 0.30 -10.71
N GLY A 64 2.19 1.05 -11.42
CA GLY A 64 2.99 2.12 -10.81
C GLY A 64 2.13 3.24 -10.23
N ILE A 65 1.11 3.68 -10.93
CA ILE A 65 0.16 4.70 -10.46
C ILE A 65 -0.63 4.18 -9.25
N ILE A 66 -1.12 2.94 -9.31
CA ILE A 66 -1.85 2.34 -8.19
C ILE A 66 -0.93 2.18 -6.97
N PHE A 67 0.33 1.80 -7.19
CA PHE A 67 1.31 1.68 -6.12
C PHE A 67 1.49 2.99 -5.35
N LEU A 68 1.66 4.10 -6.06
CA LEU A 68 1.77 5.42 -5.45
C LEU A 68 0.47 5.87 -4.79
N GLY A 69 -0.66 5.69 -5.47
CA GLY A 69 -1.96 6.07 -4.94
C GLY A 69 -2.34 5.27 -3.69
N ALA A 70 -2.01 3.99 -3.66
CA ALA A 70 -2.26 3.14 -2.51
C ALA A 70 -1.39 3.54 -1.30
N HIS A 71 -0.15 3.96 -1.53
CA HIS A 71 0.67 4.55 -0.47
C HIS A 71 0.02 5.79 0.12
N PHE A 72 -0.52 6.65 -0.73
CA PHE A 72 -1.23 7.85 -0.29
C PHE A 72 -2.45 7.49 0.57
N ILE A 73 -3.25 6.52 0.14
CA ILE A 73 -4.43 6.08 0.89
C ILE A 73 -4.02 5.52 2.26
N TRP A 74 -2.98 4.73 2.30
CA TRP A 74 -2.45 4.20 3.56
C TRP A 74 -1.97 5.32 4.49
N ALA A 75 -1.19 6.27 3.97
CA ALA A 75 -0.72 7.42 4.75
C ALA A 75 -1.89 8.29 5.23
N PHE A 76 -2.88 8.50 4.39
CA PHE A 76 -4.11 9.21 4.72
C PHE A 76 -4.84 8.57 5.90
N SER A 77 -4.84 7.24 5.98
CA SER A 77 -5.45 6.52 7.10
C SER A 77 -4.85 6.88 8.46
N LEU A 78 -3.56 7.21 8.49
CA LEU A 78 -2.86 7.54 9.72
C LEU A 78 -3.38 8.83 10.36
N MET A 79 -3.92 9.76 9.57
CA MET A 79 -4.58 10.95 10.11
C MET A 79 -5.79 10.60 10.98
N PHE A 80 -6.56 9.60 10.58
CA PHE A 80 -7.69 9.12 11.37
C PHE A 80 -7.25 8.34 12.59
N LEU A 81 -6.20 7.50 12.45
CA LEU A 81 -5.77 6.60 13.51
C LEU A 81 -5.00 7.32 14.63
N PHE A 82 -4.20 8.32 14.29
CA PHE A 82 -3.32 9.00 15.23
C PHE A 82 -3.86 10.32 15.75
N SER A 83 -4.91 10.87 15.14
CA SER A 83 -5.58 12.07 15.63
C SER A 83 -6.84 11.71 16.42
N GLY A 84 -7.39 12.70 17.10
CA GLY A 84 -8.63 12.55 17.82
C GLY A 84 -9.72 13.46 17.25
N ARG A 85 -10.96 13.19 17.64
CA ARG A 85 -12.13 13.93 17.20
C ARG A 85 -12.05 15.42 17.56
N GLY A 86 -11.39 15.76 18.66
CA GLY A 86 -11.31 17.13 19.15
C GLY A 86 -10.67 18.10 18.17
N TYR A 87 -9.54 17.71 17.58
CA TYR A 87 -8.88 18.53 16.58
C TYR A 87 -9.79 18.82 15.38
N TRP A 88 -10.47 17.80 14.89
CA TRP A 88 -11.33 17.93 13.72
C TRP A 88 -12.58 18.78 14.01
N GLN A 89 -13.13 18.67 15.20
CA GLN A 89 -14.25 19.50 15.63
C GLN A 89 -13.84 20.98 15.69
N GLU A 90 -12.67 21.27 16.23
CA GLU A 90 -12.14 22.65 16.27
C GLU A 90 -11.90 23.20 14.87
N LEU A 91 -11.35 22.38 13.96
CA LEU A 91 -11.16 22.78 12.57
C LEU A 91 -12.50 23.09 11.90
N ILE A 92 -13.51 22.24 12.10
CA ILE A 92 -14.84 22.44 11.54
C ILE A 92 -15.45 23.73 12.08
N GLU A 93 -15.25 24.10 13.34
CA GLU A 93 -15.75 25.34 13.90
C GLU A 93 -15.20 26.56 13.14
N SER A 94 -13.94 26.53 12.73
CA SER A 94 -13.37 27.58 11.90
C SER A 94 -13.96 27.61 10.50
N VAL A 95 -14.23 26.47 9.92
CA VAL A 95 -14.89 26.34 8.60
C VAL A 95 -16.33 26.85 8.68
N VAL A 96 -17.04 26.53 9.74
CA VAL A 96 -18.40 27.04 9.99
C VAL A 96 -18.39 28.56 10.08
N TRP A 97 -17.40 29.15 10.77
CA TRP A 97 -17.28 30.62 10.82
C TRP A 97 -17.20 31.22 9.42
N ALA A 98 -16.37 30.64 8.57
CA ALA A 98 -16.20 31.12 7.19
C ALA A 98 -17.51 31.05 6.39
N HIS A 99 -18.25 29.95 6.52
CA HIS A 99 -19.55 29.80 5.88
C HIS A 99 -20.57 30.81 6.40
N ASN A 100 -20.62 31.03 7.71
CA ASN A 100 -21.51 32.02 8.32
C ASN A 100 -21.19 33.44 7.84
N LYS A 101 -19.91 33.74 7.61
CA LYS A 101 -19.50 35.04 7.09
C LYS A 101 -20.08 35.30 5.72
N LEU A 102 -20.24 34.24 4.89
CA LEU A 102 -20.87 34.30 3.60
C LEU A 102 -22.37 34.04 3.62
N LYS A 103 -22.98 33.93 4.81
CA LYS A 103 -24.40 33.62 5.03
C LYS A 103 -24.81 32.28 4.39
N LEU A 104 -23.92 31.28 4.46
CA LEU A 104 -24.14 29.96 3.92
C LEU A 104 -24.20 28.89 5.02
N ALA A 105 -25.04 29.12 6.03
CA ALA A 105 -25.21 28.20 7.16
C ALA A 105 -26.11 27.02 6.75
N PRO A 106 -25.63 25.76 6.82
CA PRO A 106 -26.48 24.59 6.54
C PRO A 106 -27.51 24.37 7.68
N ALA A 107 -28.63 23.72 7.33
CA ALA A 107 -29.65 23.36 8.29
C ALA A 107 -29.17 22.35 9.35
N ILE A 108 -28.33 21.38 8.89
CA ILE A 108 -27.68 20.40 9.77
C ILE A 108 -26.31 20.94 10.13
N GLN A 109 -26.07 21.12 11.43
CA GLN A 109 -24.82 21.67 11.92
C GLN A 109 -23.66 20.69 11.63
N PRO A 110 -22.57 21.15 10.99
CA PRO A 110 -21.41 20.30 10.75
C PRO A 110 -20.74 19.89 12.07
N ARG A 111 -20.38 18.62 12.13
CA ARG A 111 -19.72 18.01 13.29
C ARG A 111 -18.63 17.08 12.80
N ALA A 112 -17.59 16.90 13.60
CA ALA A 112 -16.59 15.87 13.34
C ALA A 112 -17.23 14.49 13.41
N LEU A 113 -16.61 13.53 12.74
CA LEU A 113 -17.02 12.12 12.84
C LEU A 113 -16.94 11.65 14.29
N SER A 114 -17.79 10.69 14.66
CA SER A 114 -17.72 10.09 15.99
C SER A 114 -16.38 9.37 16.20
N ILE A 115 -16.04 9.08 17.45
CA ILE A 115 -14.81 8.36 17.78
C ILE A 115 -14.74 7.02 17.05
N THR A 116 -15.82 6.24 17.11
CA THR A 116 -15.87 4.94 16.46
C THR A 116 -15.86 5.03 14.94
N GLN A 117 -16.53 6.02 14.37
CA GLN A 117 -16.53 6.25 12.94
C GLN A 117 -15.14 6.62 12.43
N GLY A 118 -14.43 7.48 13.14
CA GLY A 118 -13.05 7.86 12.79
C GLY A 118 -12.12 6.66 12.81
N ARG A 119 -12.25 5.77 13.80
CA ARG A 119 -11.47 4.53 13.87
C ARG A 119 -11.79 3.59 12.71
N ALA A 120 -13.07 3.44 12.39
CA ALA A 120 -13.49 2.57 11.28
C ALA A 120 -12.98 3.08 9.92
N VAL A 121 -13.06 4.39 9.69
CA VAL A 121 -12.55 5.00 8.45
C VAL A 121 -11.02 4.84 8.36
N GLY A 122 -10.32 5.07 9.47
CA GLY A 122 -8.87 4.87 9.53
C GLY A 122 -8.47 3.44 9.22
N LEU A 123 -9.13 2.47 9.85
CA LEU A 123 -8.85 1.05 9.60
C LEU A 123 -9.14 0.67 8.14
N ALA A 124 -10.26 1.12 7.59
CA ALA A 124 -10.62 0.82 6.21
C ALA A 124 -9.59 1.36 5.21
N HIS A 125 -9.15 2.60 5.39
CA HIS A 125 -8.15 3.21 4.51
C HIS A 125 -6.75 2.60 4.70
N TYR A 126 -6.41 2.22 5.94
CA TYR A 126 -5.16 1.50 6.21
C TYR A 126 -5.10 0.17 5.44
N LEU A 127 -6.16 -0.62 5.54
CA LEU A 127 -6.24 -1.91 4.85
C LEU A 127 -6.29 -1.75 3.33
N LEU A 128 -7.10 -0.81 2.85
CA LEU A 128 -7.20 -0.56 1.41
C LEU A 128 -5.85 -0.15 0.82
N GLY A 129 -5.18 0.80 1.46
CA GLY A 129 -3.89 1.28 1.00
C GLY A 129 -2.79 0.24 1.12
N GLY A 130 -2.73 -0.49 2.22
CA GLY A 130 -1.73 -1.54 2.44
C GLY A 130 -1.91 -2.71 1.49
N ILE A 131 -3.14 -3.17 1.30
CA ILE A 131 -3.43 -4.25 0.36
C ILE A 131 -3.21 -3.80 -1.08
N GLY A 132 -3.64 -2.58 -1.44
CA GLY A 132 -3.44 -2.03 -2.78
C GLY A 132 -1.97 -1.87 -3.14
N THR A 133 -1.14 -1.42 -2.21
CA THR A 133 0.31 -1.30 -2.38
C THR A 133 0.95 -2.67 -2.62
N THR A 134 0.61 -3.64 -1.79
CA THR A 134 1.13 -5.01 -1.90
C THR A 134 0.69 -5.66 -3.21
N TRP A 135 -0.59 -5.52 -3.56
CA TRP A 135 -1.15 -6.03 -4.81
C TRP A 135 -0.40 -5.48 -6.02
N SER A 136 -0.13 -4.18 -6.03
CA SER A 136 0.51 -3.52 -7.17
C SER A 136 1.91 -4.04 -7.44
N PHE A 137 2.77 -4.10 -6.42
CA PHE A 137 4.13 -4.56 -6.66
C PHE A 137 4.19 -6.06 -6.91
N PHE A 138 3.31 -6.86 -6.29
CA PHE A 138 3.26 -8.30 -6.54
C PHE A 138 2.87 -8.61 -7.99
N LEU A 139 1.80 -7.98 -8.48
CA LEU A 139 1.37 -8.24 -9.85
C LEU A 139 2.37 -7.72 -10.89
N ALA A 140 2.91 -6.53 -10.69
CA ALA A 140 3.95 -6.02 -11.58
C ALA A 140 5.16 -6.97 -11.64
N ARG A 141 5.58 -7.47 -10.48
CA ARG A 141 6.68 -8.44 -10.40
C ARG A 141 6.37 -9.73 -11.12
N ILE A 142 5.23 -10.34 -10.82
CA ILE A 142 4.86 -11.64 -11.39
C ILE A 142 4.65 -11.55 -12.89
N ILE A 143 4.01 -10.50 -13.39
CA ILE A 143 3.80 -10.29 -14.83
C ILE A 143 5.13 -10.08 -15.55
N SER A 144 6.06 -9.36 -14.92
CA SER A 144 7.34 -9.01 -15.51
C SER A 144 8.33 -10.16 -15.55
N VAL A 145 8.40 -10.98 -14.51
CA VAL A 145 9.45 -12.03 -14.36
C VAL A 145 8.91 -13.44 -14.15
N GLY A 146 7.64 -13.55 -13.93
CA GLY A 146 6.95 -14.86 -13.76
C GLY A 146 6.37 -15.39 -15.07
#